data_4f2599916b0dce9d4595a5e05167b42f
#
_entry.id   4f2599916b0dce9d4595a5e05167b42f
#
_cell.length_a   1.000
_cell.length_b   1.000
_cell.length_c   1.000
_cell.angle_alpha   90.00
_cell.angle_beta   90.00
_cell.angle_gamma   90.00
#
_symmetry.space_group_name_H-M   'P 1'
#
loop_
_entity.id
_entity.type
_entity.pdbx_description
1 polymer ?
#
loop_
_entity_poly.entity_id
_entity_poly.type
_entity_poly.pdbx_seq_one_letter_code
_entity_poly.pdbx_strand_id
1 'polypeptide(L)'
;MKKKIAGLVLTLGLAVSAGAQALVDSFVFGFSPRTGDTFVDAQLGDINVFASGNSNGFIDDVVVSFGAPRYLVSEYYLERRWAPGDIYYACAIAYQLGRPCLEVIRIYERDHGMGWGAIAQRLGIKPGSAAFHALKGHVGKGHGKMKANRGNGGRAAAGPQGGGRSAGPSSQGGGKGQGQGGQGQGGKGKGKDKGGR
;
A
#
# COMPACT_ATOMS: atom_id res chain seq x y z
N MET A 1 -48.35 53.39 -12.51
CA MET A 1 -47.63 52.77 -11.36
C MET A 1 -47.09 51.44 -11.79
N LYS A 2 -45.77 51.35 -12.09
CA LYS A 2 -45.12 50.13 -12.59
C LYS A 2 -44.30 49.54 -11.44
N LYS A 3 -44.72 48.40 -10.89
CA LYS A 3 -44.00 47.67 -9.84
C LYS A 3 -42.90 46.82 -10.49
N LYS A 4 -41.65 47.12 -10.17
CA LYS A 4 -40.43 46.34 -10.53
C LYS A 4 -40.28 45.21 -9.52
N ILE A 5 -40.36 43.97 -9.94
CA ILE A 5 -40.07 42.78 -9.14
C ILE A 5 -38.60 42.48 -9.39
N ALA A 6 -37.76 42.68 -8.36
CA ALA A 6 -36.35 42.28 -8.38
C ALA A 6 -36.28 40.78 -8.04
N GLY A 7 -35.90 39.96 -9.02
CA GLY A 7 -35.64 38.53 -8.83
C GLY A 7 -34.25 38.30 -8.18
N LEU A 8 -34.26 37.77 -6.98
CA LEU A 8 -33.05 37.32 -6.29
C LEU A 8 -32.62 35.96 -6.86
N VAL A 9 -31.55 35.94 -7.65
CA VAL A 9 -30.94 34.69 -8.14
C VAL A 9 -29.98 34.19 -7.06
N LEU A 10 -30.41 33.13 -6.36
CA LEU A 10 -29.57 32.43 -5.38
C LEU A 10 -28.66 31.45 -6.12
N THR A 11 -27.40 31.83 -6.41
CA THR A 11 -26.39 30.94 -6.96
C THR A 11 -25.87 30.03 -5.87
N LEU A 12 -26.34 28.78 -5.86
CA LEU A 12 -25.81 27.73 -5.01
C LEU A 12 -24.45 27.30 -5.58
N GLY A 13 -23.34 27.77 -4.97
CA GLY A 13 -21.99 27.41 -5.35
C GLY A 13 -21.69 25.94 -4.97
N LEU A 14 -21.59 25.06 -5.95
CA LEU A 14 -20.97 23.75 -5.77
C LEU A 14 -19.46 23.96 -5.53
N ALA A 15 -19.02 23.82 -4.28
CA ALA A 15 -17.60 23.68 -3.95
C ALA A 15 -17.14 22.27 -4.37
N VAL A 16 -16.65 22.14 -5.60
CA VAL A 16 -15.97 20.94 -6.05
C VAL A 16 -14.62 20.87 -5.35
N SER A 17 -14.40 19.80 -4.60
CA SER A 17 -13.12 19.55 -3.88
C SER A 17 -11.98 19.41 -4.89
N ALA A 18 -11.25 20.48 -5.12
CA ALA A 18 -10.12 20.59 -6.06
C ALA A 18 -8.87 19.77 -5.64
N GLY A 19 -8.88 19.16 -4.44
CA GLY A 19 -7.69 18.53 -3.87
C GLY A 19 -7.24 17.23 -4.56
N ALA A 20 -8.18 16.43 -5.09
CA ALA A 20 -7.83 15.15 -5.70
C ALA A 20 -7.37 15.29 -7.15
N GLN A 21 -7.91 16.26 -7.88
CA GLN A 21 -7.54 16.51 -9.28
C GLN A 21 -6.15 17.13 -9.42
N ALA A 22 -5.73 17.97 -8.48
CA ALA A 22 -4.40 18.60 -8.50
C ALA A 22 -3.23 17.60 -8.39
N LEU A 23 -3.45 16.41 -7.79
CA LEU A 23 -2.42 15.36 -7.71
C LEU A 23 -2.29 14.59 -9.03
N VAL A 24 -3.37 14.42 -9.77
CA VAL A 24 -3.39 13.66 -11.03
C VAL A 24 -2.70 14.45 -12.14
N ASP A 25 -2.91 15.76 -12.20
CA ASP A 25 -2.30 16.66 -13.17
C ASP A 25 -0.78 16.87 -12.96
N SER A 26 -0.25 16.40 -11.83
CA SER A 26 1.17 16.55 -11.50
C SER A 26 2.06 15.42 -12.06
N PHE A 27 1.50 14.31 -12.54
CA PHE A 27 2.27 13.20 -13.08
C PHE A 27 2.48 13.30 -14.60
N VAL A 28 3.65 12.85 -15.07
CA VAL A 28 4.06 12.99 -16.47
C VAL A 28 3.08 12.36 -17.48
N PHE A 29 2.43 11.26 -17.13
CA PHE A 29 1.41 10.59 -17.95
C PHE A 29 -0.01 10.74 -17.40
N GLY A 30 -0.22 11.62 -16.38
CA GLY A 30 -1.42 11.58 -15.58
C GLY A 30 -1.51 10.30 -14.75
N PHE A 31 -2.71 9.95 -14.27
CA PHE A 31 -2.91 8.68 -13.58
C PHE A 31 -4.24 8.06 -14.00
N SER A 32 -4.14 7.01 -14.80
CA SER A 32 -5.29 6.21 -15.25
C SER A 32 -4.81 4.77 -15.44
N PRO A 33 -4.73 3.97 -14.36
CA PRO A 33 -4.05 2.67 -14.40
C PRO A 33 -4.73 1.67 -15.32
N ARG A 34 -6.07 1.66 -15.37
CA ARG A 34 -6.84 0.76 -16.24
C ARG A 34 -6.33 -0.68 -16.20
N THR A 35 -6.17 -1.22 -14.98
CA THR A 35 -5.69 -2.59 -14.78
C THR A 35 -6.71 -3.64 -15.19
N GLY A 36 -7.98 -3.25 -15.36
CA GLY A 36 -9.12 -4.14 -15.58
C GLY A 36 -9.72 -4.67 -14.27
N ASP A 37 -9.24 -4.22 -13.12
CA ASP A 37 -9.75 -4.55 -11.79
C ASP A 37 -9.88 -3.26 -10.97
N THR A 38 -11.13 -2.85 -10.71
CA THR A 38 -11.42 -1.58 -10.00
C THR A 38 -10.85 -1.54 -8.59
N PHE A 39 -10.71 -2.68 -7.92
CA PHE A 39 -10.08 -2.77 -6.61
C PHE A 39 -8.57 -2.48 -6.69
N VAL A 40 -7.88 -3.02 -7.70
CA VAL A 40 -6.45 -2.71 -7.94
C VAL A 40 -6.29 -1.25 -8.31
N ASP A 41 -7.13 -0.72 -9.21
CA ASP A 41 -7.09 0.69 -9.62
C ASP A 41 -7.23 1.64 -8.42
N ALA A 42 -8.17 1.35 -7.50
CA ALA A 42 -8.36 2.13 -6.28
C ALA A 42 -7.13 2.07 -5.35
N GLN A 43 -6.55 0.88 -5.16
CA GLN A 43 -5.37 0.74 -4.32
C GLN A 43 -4.13 1.44 -4.87
N LEU A 44 -3.95 1.46 -6.19
CA LEU A 44 -2.88 2.23 -6.83
C LEU A 44 -3.09 3.73 -6.64
N GLY A 45 -4.34 4.20 -6.66
CA GLY A 45 -4.69 5.58 -6.30
C GLY A 45 -4.31 5.91 -4.85
N ASP A 46 -4.62 5.04 -3.91
CA ASP A 46 -4.26 5.22 -2.49
C ASP A 46 -2.73 5.23 -2.27
N ILE A 47 -1.97 4.47 -3.07
CA ILE A 47 -0.50 4.50 -3.06
C ILE A 47 0.00 5.89 -3.49
N ASN A 48 -0.61 6.53 -4.50
CA ASN A 48 -0.26 7.90 -4.89
C ASN A 48 -0.45 8.87 -3.72
N VAL A 49 -1.59 8.77 -3.04
CA VAL A 49 -1.90 9.61 -1.87
C VAL A 49 -0.93 9.36 -0.71
N PHE A 50 -0.53 8.11 -0.47
CA PHE A 50 0.47 7.80 0.54
C PHE A 50 1.83 8.40 0.20
N ALA A 51 2.31 8.21 -1.02
CA ALA A 51 3.61 8.66 -1.49
C ALA A 51 3.74 10.18 -1.47
N SER A 52 2.67 10.93 -1.76
CA SER A 52 2.66 12.39 -1.69
C SER A 52 2.93 12.93 -0.28
N GLY A 53 2.53 12.20 0.76
CA GLY A 53 2.79 12.54 2.16
C GLY A 53 4.02 11.85 2.77
N ASN A 54 4.57 10.83 2.11
CA ASN A 54 5.69 10.02 2.62
C ASN A 54 6.51 9.40 1.48
N SER A 55 7.26 10.23 0.77
CA SER A 55 8.08 9.82 -0.38
C SER A 55 9.10 8.74 -0.03
N ASN A 56 9.82 8.90 1.08
CA ASN A 56 10.82 7.92 1.51
C ASN A 56 10.17 6.58 1.88
N GLY A 57 9.05 6.61 2.61
CA GLY A 57 8.33 5.40 2.96
C GLY A 57 7.80 4.63 1.75
N PHE A 58 7.36 5.35 0.71
CA PHE A 58 6.99 4.74 -0.57
C PHE A 58 8.18 4.09 -1.27
N ILE A 59 9.31 4.83 -1.40
CA ILE A 59 10.53 4.32 -2.03
C ILE A 59 11.03 3.07 -1.28
N ASP A 60 11.08 3.12 0.05
CA ASP A 60 11.49 1.99 0.89
C ASP A 60 10.60 0.77 0.69
N ASP A 61 9.28 0.95 0.62
CA ASP A 61 8.38 -0.19 0.43
C ASP A 61 8.56 -0.85 -0.94
N VAL A 62 8.75 -0.08 -2.01
CA VAL A 62 9.02 -0.64 -3.35
C VAL A 62 10.34 -1.41 -3.37
N VAL A 63 11.41 -0.86 -2.76
CA VAL A 63 12.72 -1.52 -2.66
C VAL A 63 12.61 -2.83 -1.90
N VAL A 64 11.98 -2.82 -0.72
CA VAL A 64 11.85 -4.00 0.14
C VAL A 64 10.89 -5.04 -0.45
N SER A 65 9.80 -4.59 -1.07
CA SER A 65 8.77 -5.52 -1.57
C SER A 65 9.15 -6.20 -2.87
N PHE A 66 9.91 -5.52 -3.73
CA PHE A 66 10.20 -6.00 -5.10
C PHE A 66 11.68 -6.09 -5.44
N GLY A 67 12.58 -5.72 -4.53
CA GLY A 67 14.02 -5.72 -4.80
C GLY A 67 14.42 -4.68 -5.86
N ALA A 68 13.59 -3.68 -6.13
CA ALA A 68 13.89 -2.64 -7.10
C ALA A 68 15.05 -1.75 -6.60
N PRO A 69 16.01 -1.35 -7.45
CA PRO A 69 17.07 -0.44 -7.03
C PRO A 69 16.50 0.90 -6.55
N ARG A 70 16.93 1.37 -5.38
CA ARG A 70 16.44 2.63 -4.79
C ARG A 70 16.59 3.81 -5.74
N TYR A 71 17.74 3.95 -6.40
CA TYR A 71 18.00 5.04 -7.33
C TYR A 71 16.97 5.07 -8.47
N LEU A 72 16.58 3.90 -8.99
CA LEU A 72 15.57 3.77 -10.04
C LEU A 72 14.21 4.31 -9.57
N VAL A 73 13.76 3.86 -8.40
CA VAL A 73 12.46 4.29 -7.85
C VAL A 73 12.46 5.79 -7.59
N SER A 74 13.56 6.32 -7.03
CA SER A 74 13.72 7.76 -6.75
C SER A 74 13.70 8.60 -8.03
N GLU A 75 14.45 8.18 -9.06
CA GLU A 75 14.50 8.85 -10.36
C GLU A 75 13.12 8.95 -10.99
N TYR A 76 12.43 7.81 -11.11
CA TYR A 76 11.12 7.79 -11.75
C TYR A 76 10.07 8.57 -10.98
N TYR A 77 10.10 8.52 -9.66
CA TYR A 77 9.13 9.24 -8.83
C TYR A 77 9.44 10.74 -8.76
N LEU A 78 10.66 11.11 -8.33
CA LEU A 78 10.97 12.49 -7.96
C LEU A 78 11.38 13.34 -9.15
N GLU A 79 12.14 12.78 -10.11
CA GLU A 79 12.67 13.51 -11.24
C GLU A 79 11.77 13.42 -12.46
N ARG A 80 11.37 12.20 -12.83
CA ARG A 80 10.51 11.96 -14.00
C ARG A 80 9.03 12.15 -13.73
N ARG A 81 8.64 12.36 -12.47
CA ARG A 81 7.27 12.62 -12.04
C ARG A 81 6.27 11.54 -12.46
N TRP A 82 6.67 10.30 -12.39
CA TRP A 82 5.76 9.19 -12.56
C TRP A 82 4.81 9.07 -11.38
N ALA A 83 3.59 8.61 -11.64
CA ALA A 83 2.67 8.29 -10.57
C ALA A 83 3.24 7.12 -9.73
N PRO A 84 3.32 7.27 -8.39
CA PRO A 84 3.79 6.20 -7.51
C PRO A 84 3.06 4.87 -7.70
N GLY A 85 1.75 4.90 -7.94
CA GLY A 85 0.96 3.71 -8.26
C GLY A 85 1.44 3.00 -9.52
N ASP A 86 1.84 3.73 -10.56
CA ASP A 86 2.37 3.15 -11.79
C ASP A 86 3.75 2.51 -11.57
N ILE A 87 4.63 3.18 -10.81
CA ILE A 87 5.95 2.62 -10.42
C ILE A 87 5.76 1.34 -9.62
N TYR A 88 4.85 1.38 -8.62
CA TYR A 88 4.54 0.23 -7.77
C TYR A 88 4.06 -0.96 -8.60
N TYR A 89 3.12 -0.72 -9.51
CA TYR A 89 2.53 -1.77 -10.33
C TYR A 89 3.51 -2.33 -11.35
N ALA A 90 4.35 -1.49 -11.96
CA ALA A 90 5.44 -1.93 -12.84
C ALA A 90 6.40 -2.89 -12.11
N CYS A 91 6.85 -2.51 -10.90
CA CYS A 91 7.76 -3.34 -10.11
C CYS A 91 7.09 -4.61 -9.59
N ALA A 92 5.78 -4.57 -9.25
CA ALA A 92 5.03 -5.75 -8.87
C ALA A 92 4.87 -6.75 -10.02
N ILE A 93 4.58 -6.29 -11.24
CA ILE A 93 4.57 -7.12 -12.46
C ILE A 93 5.95 -7.72 -12.72
N ALA A 94 7.00 -6.90 -12.67
CA ALA A 94 8.37 -7.35 -12.88
C ALA A 94 8.78 -8.43 -11.88
N TYR A 95 8.49 -8.22 -10.60
CA TYR A 95 8.72 -9.21 -9.54
C TYR A 95 8.00 -10.53 -9.80
N GLN A 96 6.72 -10.45 -10.18
CA GLN A 96 5.92 -11.63 -10.51
C GLN A 96 6.48 -12.44 -11.70
N LEU A 97 7.16 -11.76 -12.63
CA LEU A 97 7.74 -12.37 -13.84
C LEU A 97 9.22 -12.70 -13.68
N GLY A 98 9.84 -12.43 -12.53
CA GLY A 98 11.27 -12.61 -12.33
C GLY A 98 12.13 -11.68 -13.20
N ARG A 99 11.64 -10.47 -13.53
CA ARG A 99 12.32 -9.50 -14.40
C ARG A 99 12.75 -8.26 -13.63
N PRO A 100 13.75 -7.50 -14.13
CA PRO A 100 14.07 -6.20 -13.57
C PRO A 100 12.89 -5.21 -13.68
N CYS A 101 12.62 -4.43 -12.62
CA CYS A 101 11.55 -3.42 -12.61
C CYS A 101 11.67 -2.44 -13.78
N LEU A 102 12.90 -2.01 -14.12
CA LEU A 102 13.17 -1.10 -15.24
C LEU A 102 12.64 -1.62 -16.59
N GLU A 103 12.66 -2.93 -16.81
CA GLU A 103 12.17 -3.51 -18.06
C GLU A 103 10.66 -3.25 -18.23
N VAL A 104 9.88 -3.46 -17.18
CA VAL A 104 8.43 -3.23 -17.21
C VAL A 104 8.11 -1.73 -17.26
N ILE A 105 8.88 -0.91 -16.57
CA ILE A 105 8.80 0.55 -16.66
C ILE A 105 8.97 1.01 -18.13
N ARG A 106 9.99 0.54 -18.83
CA ARG A 106 10.22 0.89 -20.25
C ARG A 106 9.11 0.41 -21.18
N ILE A 107 8.49 -0.73 -20.86
CA ILE A 107 7.31 -1.18 -21.62
C ILE A 107 6.16 -0.22 -21.42
N TYR A 108 5.93 0.25 -20.20
CA TYR A 108 4.88 1.22 -19.91
C TYR A 108 5.17 2.59 -20.56
N GLU A 109 6.38 3.08 -20.51
CA GLU A 109 6.77 4.33 -21.19
C GLU A 109 6.35 4.34 -22.67
N ARG A 110 6.55 3.22 -23.35
CA ARG A 110 6.19 3.07 -24.76
C ARG A 110 4.70 2.86 -24.99
N ASP A 111 4.04 2.09 -24.13
CA ASP A 111 2.71 1.53 -24.37
C ASP A 111 1.64 2.02 -23.38
N HIS A 112 1.90 3.06 -22.56
CA HIS A 112 1.01 3.53 -21.46
C HIS A 112 -0.42 3.86 -21.92
N GLY A 113 -0.59 4.30 -23.17
CA GLY A 113 -1.91 4.56 -23.76
C GLY A 113 -2.86 3.35 -23.75
N MET A 114 -2.32 2.14 -23.71
CA MET A 114 -3.11 0.89 -23.63
C MET A 114 -3.67 0.60 -22.23
N GLY A 115 -3.05 1.14 -21.17
CA GLY A 115 -3.35 0.83 -19.78
C GLY A 115 -2.72 -0.48 -19.30
N TRP A 116 -2.60 -0.58 -17.98
CA TRP A 116 -1.90 -1.70 -17.33
C TRP A 116 -2.52 -3.07 -17.58
N GLY A 117 -3.85 -3.15 -17.74
CA GLY A 117 -4.52 -4.42 -18.01
C GLY A 117 -4.06 -5.06 -19.34
N ALA A 118 -3.95 -4.26 -20.40
CA ALA A 118 -3.47 -4.73 -21.70
C ALA A 118 -1.97 -5.07 -21.66
N ILE A 119 -1.16 -4.27 -20.95
CA ILE A 119 0.27 -4.52 -20.78
C ILE A 119 0.50 -5.81 -20.00
N ALA A 120 -0.18 -6.02 -18.87
CA ALA A 120 -0.09 -7.24 -18.08
C ALA A 120 -0.46 -8.49 -18.89
N GLN A 121 -1.53 -8.42 -19.69
CA GLN A 121 -1.93 -9.53 -20.56
C GLN A 121 -0.86 -9.86 -21.62
N ARG A 122 -0.26 -8.86 -22.24
CA ARG A 122 0.88 -9.06 -23.19
C ARG A 122 2.08 -9.71 -22.52
N LEU A 123 2.30 -9.42 -21.23
CA LEU A 123 3.36 -10.02 -20.42
C LEU A 123 2.98 -11.40 -19.87
N GLY A 124 1.81 -11.94 -20.24
CA GLY A 124 1.36 -13.27 -19.85
C GLY A 124 0.53 -13.33 -18.56
N ILE A 125 0.25 -12.19 -17.93
CA ILE A 125 -0.61 -12.11 -16.75
C ILE A 125 -2.06 -11.87 -17.21
N LYS A 126 -2.81 -12.96 -17.41
CA LYS A 126 -4.19 -12.90 -17.89
C LYS A 126 -5.16 -12.66 -16.73
N PRO A 127 -6.27 -11.90 -16.92
CA PRO A 127 -7.31 -11.75 -15.92
C PRO A 127 -7.80 -13.12 -15.40
N GLY A 128 -8.00 -13.25 -14.09
CA GLY A 128 -8.45 -14.49 -13.45
C GLY A 128 -7.39 -15.58 -13.33
N SER A 129 -6.18 -15.40 -13.87
CA SER A 129 -5.09 -16.37 -13.71
C SER A 129 -4.50 -16.34 -12.30
N ALA A 130 -3.81 -17.42 -11.91
CA ALA A 130 -3.07 -17.48 -10.64
C ALA A 130 -2.04 -16.33 -10.54
N ALA A 131 -1.37 -15.97 -11.65
CA ALA A 131 -0.45 -14.85 -11.71
C ALA A 131 -1.16 -13.51 -11.47
N PHE A 132 -2.37 -13.31 -12.00
CA PHE A 132 -3.17 -12.12 -11.74
C PHE A 132 -3.59 -12.03 -10.27
N HIS A 133 -4.03 -13.14 -9.67
CA HIS A 133 -4.39 -13.16 -8.25
C HIS A 133 -3.19 -12.89 -7.34
N ALA A 134 -2.01 -13.43 -7.68
CA ALA A 134 -0.78 -13.13 -6.97
C ALA A 134 -0.40 -11.64 -7.07
N LEU A 135 -0.46 -11.06 -8.28
CA LEU A 135 -0.21 -9.63 -8.52
C LEU A 135 -1.17 -8.75 -7.70
N LYS A 136 -2.48 -9.04 -7.73
CA LYS A 136 -3.49 -8.38 -6.91
C LYS A 136 -3.17 -8.49 -5.41
N GLY A 137 -2.70 -9.65 -4.97
CA GLY A 137 -2.25 -9.87 -3.59
C GLY A 137 -1.04 -9.02 -3.21
N HIS A 138 -0.08 -8.82 -4.11
CA HIS A 138 1.07 -7.92 -3.88
C HIS A 138 0.63 -6.47 -3.70
N VAL A 139 -0.25 -5.97 -4.56
CA VAL A 139 -0.80 -4.62 -4.45
C VAL A 139 -1.56 -4.44 -3.14
N GLY A 140 -2.41 -5.39 -2.76
CA GLY A 140 -3.18 -5.34 -1.51
C GLY A 140 -2.32 -5.34 -0.26
N LYS A 141 -1.25 -6.14 -0.23
CA LYS A 141 -0.29 -6.17 0.89
C LYS A 141 0.48 -4.86 1.03
N GLY A 142 0.97 -4.31 -0.06
CA GLY A 142 1.69 -3.04 -0.06
C GLY A 142 0.79 -1.89 0.39
N HIS A 143 -0.39 -1.75 -0.18
CA HIS A 143 -1.38 -0.79 0.26
C HIS A 143 -1.68 -0.92 1.76
N GLY A 144 -1.86 -2.15 2.27
CA GLY A 144 -2.09 -2.41 3.69
C GLY A 144 -0.96 -1.92 4.59
N LYS A 145 0.31 -2.17 4.21
CA LYS A 145 1.50 -1.67 4.94
C LYS A 145 1.56 -0.14 4.94
N MET A 146 1.36 0.49 3.80
CA MET A 146 1.38 1.94 3.66
C MET A 146 0.28 2.60 4.49
N LYS A 147 -0.92 2.02 4.52
CA LYS A 147 -2.03 2.48 5.36
C LYS A 147 -1.72 2.36 6.84
N ALA A 148 -1.12 1.26 7.29
CA ALA A 148 -0.70 1.06 8.67
C ALA A 148 0.37 2.08 9.11
N ASN A 149 1.35 2.37 8.25
CA ASN A 149 2.38 3.36 8.51
C ASN A 149 1.83 4.79 8.60
N ARG A 150 0.78 5.13 7.84
CA ARG A 150 0.10 6.43 7.96
C ARG A 150 -0.55 6.60 9.35
N GLY A 151 -1.15 5.54 9.89
CA GLY A 151 -1.76 5.56 11.24
C GLY A 151 -0.73 5.68 12.39
N ASN A 152 0.49 5.19 12.18
CA ASN A 152 1.54 5.19 13.21
C ASN A 152 2.40 6.47 13.20
N GLY A 153 2.50 7.18 12.08
CA GLY A 153 3.23 8.45 11.96
C GLY A 153 2.65 9.58 12.82
N GLY A 154 1.36 9.50 13.17
CA GLY A 154 0.72 10.45 14.09
C GLY A 154 1.08 10.23 15.58
N ARG A 155 1.65 9.08 15.94
CA ARG A 155 2.07 8.77 17.32
C ARG A 155 3.54 9.04 17.61
N ALA A 156 4.37 9.17 16.59
CA ALA A 156 5.81 9.37 16.76
C ALA A 156 6.21 10.82 17.05
N ALA A 157 5.28 11.78 17.02
CA ALA A 157 5.55 13.20 17.32
C ALA A 157 5.29 13.60 18.80
N ALA A 158 4.85 12.67 19.66
CA ALA A 158 4.82 12.91 21.10
C ALA A 158 6.14 12.42 21.69
N GLY A 159 7.14 13.31 21.71
CA GLY A 159 8.41 13.08 22.40
C GLY A 159 8.17 12.80 23.90
N PRO A 160 9.07 12.07 24.58
CA PRO A 160 8.94 11.83 25.99
C PRO A 160 9.13 13.16 26.74
N GLN A 161 8.03 13.72 27.25
CA GLN A 161 8.10 14.78 28.25
C GLN A 161 8.73 14.18 29.50
N GLY A 162 9.92 14.68 29.82
CA GLY A 162 10.62 14.41 31.05
C GLY A 162 9.73 14.76 32.25
N GLY A 163 9.32 13.77 33.00
CA GLY A 163 8.66 13.87 34.29
C GLY A 163 9.66 13.53 35.39
N GLY A 164 9.88 14.50 36.25
CA GLY A 164 10.87 14.56 37.31
C GLY A 164 10.86 13.39 38.26
N ARG A 165 12.05 13.14 38.79
CA ARG A 165 12.36 12.31 39.95
C ARG A 165 11.55 12.78 41.16
N SER A 166 10.88 11.84 41.83
CA SER A 166 10.58 11.92 43.26
C SER A 166 10.98 10.59 43.88
N ALA A 167 11.98 10.67 44.71
CA ALA A 167 12.45 9.59 45.59
C ALA A 167 11.49 9.48 46.79
N GLY A 168 11.22 8.24 47.21
CA GLY A 168 10.52 7.93 48.48
C GLY A 168 10.49 6.41 48.70
N PRO A 169 10.59 5.91 49.94
CA PRO A 169 11.43 4.80 50.28
C PRO A 169 10.66 3.44 50.47
N SER A 170 11.49 2.42 50.29
CA SER A 170 11.37 1.03 50.77
C SER A 170 10.25 0.62 51.71
N SER A 171 9.54 -0.50 51.41
CA SER A 171 9.12 -1.46 52.39
C SER A 171 9.19 -2.87 51.83
N GLN A 172 9.88 -3.71 52.59
CA GLN A 172 10.04 -5.15 52.46
C GLN A 172 8.69 -5.87 52.70
N GLY A 173 8.46 -6.96 52.01
CA GLY A 173 7.35 -7.84 52.24
C GLY A 173 7.54 -9.13 51.44
N GLY A 174 8.04 -10.17 52.13
CA GLY A 174 8.26 -11.51 51.62
C GLY A 174 6.96 -12.27 51.43
N GLY A 175 6.99 -13.23 50.52
CA GLY A 175 5.93 -14.18 50.27
C GLY A 175 6.46 -15.36 49.46
N LYS A 176 6.87 -16.41 50.18
CA LYS A 176 7.14 -17.74 49.62
C LYS A 176 5.82 -18.37 49.16
N GLY A 177 5.77 -18.96 48.00
CA GLY A 177 4.73 -19.85 47.54
C GLY A 177 5.30 -20.93 46.63
N GLN A 178 5.54 -22.09 47.22
CA GLN A 178 5.80 -23.36 46.54
C GLN A 178 4.49 -23.98 46.03
N GLY A 179 4.54 -24.69 44.94
CA GLY A 179 3.48 -25.60 44.45
C GLY A 179 3.89 -26.08 43.07
N GLN A 180 4.62 -27.12 42.92
CA GLN A 180 4.31 -28.55 42.76
C GLN A 180 3.27 -28.83 41.67
N GLY A 181 3.74 -29.41 40.53
CA GLY A 181 3.43 -30.79 40.16
C GLY A 181 2.27 -30.94 39.19
N GLY A 182 2.56 -31.46 37.99
CA GLY A 182 1.56 -31.96 37.08
C GLY A 182 2.19 -32.63 35.86
N GLN A 183 2.68 -33.83 36.02
CA GLN A 183 2.98 -34.77 34.94
C GLN A 183 1.65 -35.31 34.40
N GLY A 184 1.51 -35.39 33.10
CA GLY A 184 0.42 -36.05 32.42
C GLY A 184 0.90 -36.68 31.13
N GLN A 185 1.16 -37.94 31.20
CA GLN A 185 1.49 -38.94 30.21
C GLN A 185 0.38 -39.15 29.18
N GLY A 186 0.78 -39.47 27.93
CA GLY A 186 0.29 -40.68 27.31
C GLY A 186 -0.84 -40.55 26.31
N GLY A 187 -0.54 -40.79 25.03
CA GLY A 187 -1.54 -41.05 24.01
C GLY A 187 -0.90 -41.58 22.73
N LYS A 188 -0.42 -42.83 22.75
CA LYS A 188 -0.12 -43.62 21.55
C LYS A 188 -1.44 -44.01 20.88
N GLY A 189 -1.60 -43.72 19.62
CA GLY A 189 -2.66 -44.23 18.75
C GLY A 189 -2.04 -44.81 17.47
N LYS A 190 -1.95 -46.10 17.47
CA LYS A 190 -1.51 -47.08 16.50
C LYS A 190 -2.51 -47.21 15.34
N GLY A 191 -2.06 -47.19 14.12
CA GLY A 191 -2.27 -48.27 13.16
C GLY A 191 -3.57 -48.33 12.40
N LYS A 192 -3.51 -48.36 11.02
CA LYS A 192 -3.77 -49.59 10.25
C LYS A 192 -3.59 -49.37 8.77
N ASP A 193 -2.64 -50.11 8.23
CA ASP A 193 -2.61 -50.54 6.85
C ASP A 193 -3.86 -51.32 6.44
N LYS A 194 -4.25 -51.15 5.18
CA LYS A 194 -4.83 -52.14 4.25
C LYS A 194 -4.97 -51.38 2.93
N GLY A 195 -4.35 -51.70 1.82
CA GLY A 195 -4.10 -53.01 1.20
C GLY A 195 -5.23 -53.35 0.26
N GLY A 196 -4.91 -53.32 -1.05
CA GLY A 196 -5.54 -54.28 -1.93
C GLY A 196 -6.43 -53.74 -3.05
N ARG A 197 -5.92 -53.92 -4.21
CA ARG A 197 -6.42 -54.28 -5.55
C ARG A 197 -6.64 -53.14 -6.52
#